data_7840b63bb390ea4ccafccac9d00557d6
#
_entry.id   7840b63bb390ea4ccafccac9d00557d6
#
_cell.length_a   1.000
_cell.length_b   1.000
_cell.length_c   1.000
_cell.angle_alpha   90.00
_cell.angle_beta   90.00
_cell.angle_gamma   90.00
#
_symmetry.space_group_name_H-M   'P 1'
#
loop_
_entity.id
_entity.type
_entity.pdbx_description
1 polymer ?
#
loop_
_entity_poly.entity_id
_entity_poly.type
_entity_poly.pdbx_seq_one_letter_code
_entity_poly.pdbx_strand_id
1 'polypeptide(L)'
;MLRVVVLGVVATGCAGPGYFTDGSSVSVGSFNHGALRRGARLPAQGDGWVVPHLWQERGANYATDELVAAVEHVAARVRREYPGAQLGVGDMSLRGGGDSVLHRSHENGRDLDLIYYAVDERGRPVAPVDSMPRYPFFDLRAREPGPQEHGVVFGPFSTRFFDVKRNWALVRALLEEPGIEIQYLFIHARLRERLLAYAAEQGEDPSLLERAEAILHQPGDSAPHDDHLHVRIFCADNDRAFGCRDSGPVRWWKKRYKYMVPTVPRIGVDELAGALAQLIGIVR
;
A
#
# COMPACT_ATOMS: atom_id res chain seq x y z
N MET A 1 -0.21 -46.00 37.88
CA MET A 1 -0.63 -45.30 36.61
C MET A 1 -0.48 -43.80 36.83
N LEU A 2 0.57 -43.22 36.28
CA LEU A 2 0.88 -41.79 36.40
C LEU A 2 0.22 -41.06 35.23
N ARG A 3 -0.73 -40.15 35.50
CA ARG A 3 -1.36 -39.31 34.48
C ARG A 3 -0.50 -38.05 34.31
N VAL A 4 0.17 -37.94 33.17
CA VAL A 4 0.85 -36.73 32.76
C VAL A 4 -0.19 -35.79 32.15
N VAL A 5 -0.43 -34.65 32.81
CA VAL A 5 -1.25 -33.55 32.25
C VAL A 5 -0.30 -32.62 31.52
N VAL A 6 -0.40 -32.57 30.18
CA VAL A 6 0.31 -31.59 29.35
C VAL A 6 -0.54 -30.33 29.34
N LEU A 7 -0.10 -29.28 30.06
CA LEU A 7 -0.65 -27.93 29.91
C LEU A 7 -0.09 -27.31 28.65
N GLY A 8 -0.93 -27.19 27.63
CA GLY A 8 -0.62 -26.37 26.45
C GLY A 8 -0.70 -24.90 26.82
N VAL A 9 0.42 -24.21 26.78
CA VAL A 9 0.46 -22.74 26.87
C VAL A 9 0.00 -22.18 25.52
N VAL A 10 -1.22 -21.66 25.44
CA VAL A 10 -1.69 -20.86 24.32
C VAL A 10 -1.06 -19.48 24.50
N ALA A 11 0.00 -19.19 23.75
CA ALA A 11 0.53 -17.85 23.63
C ALA A 11 -0.46 -17.00 22.83
N THR A 12 -1.35 -16.28 23.52
CA THR A 12 -2.10 -15.19 22.92
C THR A 12 -1.14 -14.05 22.69
N GLY A 13 -0.61 -13.94 21.45
CA GLY A 13 0.17 -12.80 21.04
C GLY A 13 -0.71 -11.55 21.08
N CYS A 14 -0.43 -10.65 22.01
CA CYS A 14 -1.01 -9.31 22.00
C CYS A 14 -0.49 -8.59 20.77
N ALA A 15 -1.35 -8.41 19.75
CA ALA A 15 -1.10 -7.49 18.67
C ALA A 15 -1.12 -6.08 19.25
N GLY A 16 0.06 -5.53 19.54
CA GLY A 16 0.22 -4.11 19.86
C GLY A 16 -0.01 -3.25 18.60
N PRO A 17 -0.29 -1.96 18.75
CA PRO A 17 -0.48 -1.05 17.63
C PRO A 17 0.88 -0.78 16.97
N GLY A 18 1.28 -1.60 16.05
CA GLY A 18 2.52 -1.48 15.29
C GLY A 18 2.66 -2.67 14.38
N TYR A 19 2.98 -2.43 13.19
CA TYR A 19 3.48 -3.27 12.12
C TYR A 19 4.18 -4.54 12.59
N PHE A 20 3.42 -5.55 12.92
CA PHE A 20 3.94 -6.90 13.00
C PHE A 20 3.34 -7.65 11.82
N THR A 21 4.16 -7.91 10.82
CA THR A 21 3.89 -9.04 9.96
C THR A 21 3.77 -10.25 10.86
N ASP A 22 2.95 -11.21 10.50
CA ASP A 22 2.89 -12.49 11.21
C ASP A 22 4.20 -13.26 11.09
N GLY A 23 5.24 -12.66 10.44
CA GLY A 23 6.53 -13.25 10.13
C GLY A 23 6.46 -14.29 9.01
N SER A 24 5.35 -14.38 8.30
CA SER A 24 5.18 -15.34 7.20
C SER A 24 5.98 -14.94 5.97
N SER A 25 6.00 -13.67 5.62
CA SER A 25 6.79 -13.11 4.54
C SER A 25 7.94 -12.23 5.03
N VAL A 26 8.99 -12.09 4.24
CA VAL A 26 10.13 -11.22 4.57
C VAL A 26 10.61 -10.52 3.30
N SER A 27 10.59 -9.20 3.35
CA SER A 27 11.23 -8.34 2.35
C SER A 27 12.74 -8.25 2.60
N VAL A 28 13.55 -8.40 1.58
CA VAL A 28 15.01 -8.34 1.67
C VAL A 28 15.55 -7.39 0.61
N GLY A 29 16.58 -6.60 0.96
CA GLY A 29 17.20 -5.65 0.04
C GLY A 29 16.36 -4.41 -0.21
N SER A 30 16.54 -3.78 -1.37
CA SER A 30 15.81 -2.60 -1.81
C SER A 30 14.72 -2.95 -2.83
N PHE A 31 13.90 -1.98 -3.20
CA PHE A 31 12.82 -2.15 -4.18
C PHE A 31 13.30 -2.58 -5.57
N ASN A 32 14.57 -2.30 -5.90
CA ASN A 32 15.21 -2.55 -7.20
C ASN A 32 16.48 -3.43 -7.11
N HIS A 33 16.78 -3.98 -5.97
CA HIS A 33 17.83 -4.98 -5.71
C HIS A 33 17.41 -5.77 -4.48
N GLY A 34 16.40 -6.59 -4.66
CA GLY A 34 15.77 -7.25 -3.53
C GLY A 34 15.26 -8.64 -3.81
N ALA A 35 14.70 -9.23 -2.78
CA ALA A 35 14.04 -10.52 -2.83
C ALA A 35 12.86 -10.55 -1.86
N LEU A 36 11.90 -11.41 -2.14
CA LEU A 36 10.75 -11.67 -1.30
C LEU A 36 10.80 -13.13 -0.81
N ARG A 37 10.91 -13.33 0.49
CA ARG A 37 10.89 -14.66 1.08
C ARG A 37 9.49 -14.98 1.59
N ARG A 38 8.98 -16.17 1.23
CA ARG A 38 7.64 -16.64 1.62
C ARG A 38 6.54 -15.61 1.31
N GLY A 39 6.64 -14.94 0.16
CA GLY A 39 5.66 -13.93 -0.25
C GLY A 39 4.24 -14.47 -0.21
N ALA A 40 3.32 -13.67 0.32
CA ALA A 40 1.90 -13.92 0.27
C ALA A 40 1.37 -13.71 -1.15
N ARG A 41 0.44 -14.54 -1.56
CA ARG A 41 -0.20 -14.40 -2.88
C ARG A 41 -1.53 -13.67 -2.75
N LEU A 42 -1.72 -12.60 -3.51
CA LEU A 42 -3.02 -11.99 -3.66
C LEU A 42 -3.91 -12.90 -4.55
N PRO A 43 -5.11 -13.30 -4.10
CA PRO A 43 -6.08 -14.02 -4.94
C PRO A 43 -6.48 -13.21 -6.17
N ALA A 44 -6.94 -13.90 -7.21
CA ALA A 44 -7.37 -13.24 -8.46
C ALA A 44 -8.53 -12.26 -8.27
N GLN A 45 -9.33 -12.44 -7.24
CA GLN A 45 -10.44 -11.54 -6.89
C GLN A 45 -10.84 -11.69 -5.43
N GLY A 46 -11.50 -10.66 -4.90
CA GLY A 46 -12.04 -10.66 -3.55
C GLY A 46 -13.05 -9.53 -3.33
N ASP A 47 -13.29 -9.16 -2.06
CA ASP A 47 -14.26 -8.13 -1.74
C ASP A 47 -13.76 -6.74 -2.14
N GLY A 48 -14.15 -6.30 -3.33
CA GLY A 48 -13.83 -4.98 -3.85
C GLY A 48 -12.60 -4.91 -4.74
N TRP A 49 -11.91 -6.01 -5.03
CA TRP A 49 -10.77 -6.02 -5.97
C TRP A 49 -10.85 -7.16 -7.00
N VAL A 50 -10.08 -6.98 -8.06
CA VAL A 50 -9.81 -7.98 -9.09
C VAL A 50 -8.40 -7.77 -9.63
N VAL A 51 -7.69 -8.86 -9.89
CA VAL A 51 -6.49 -8.89 -10.73
C VAL A 51 -6.96 -9.22 -12.13
N PRO A 52 -6.93 -8.29 -13.11
CA PRO A 52 -7.35 -8.60 -14.47
C PRO A 52 -6.47 -9.69 -15.11
N HIS A 53 -6.99 -10.36 -16.14
CA HIS A 53 -6.41 -11.60 -16.69
C HIS A 53 -4.94 -11.43 -17.13
N LEU A 54 -4.61 -10.32 -17.78
CA LEU A 54 -3.24 -10.01 -18.22
C LEU A 54 -2.23 -10.10 -17.06
N TRP A 55 -2.57 -9.59 -15.88
CA TRP A 55 -1.67 -9.59 -14.72
C TRP A 55 -1.65 -10.93 -13.99
N GLN A 56 -2.75 -11.69 -14.06
CA GLN A 56 -2.74 -13.07 -13.57
C GLN A 56 -1.75 -13.95 -14.36
N GLU A 57 -1.69 -13.78 -15.69
CA GLU A 57 -0.76 -14.52 -16.56
C GLU A 57 0.71 -14.19 -16.30
N ARG A 58 1.01 -12.95 -15.88
CA ARG A 58 2.38 -12.54 -15.52
C ARG A 58 2.89 -13.21 -14.25
N GLY A 59 2.00 -13.69 -13.37
CA GLY A 59 2.36 -14.31 -12.09
C GLY A 59 3.00 -13.34 -11.09
N ALA A 60 2.93 -12.03 -11.33
CA ALA A 60 3.44 -10.98 -10.47
C ALA A 60 2.37 -10.52 -9.47
N ASN A 61 1.82 -11.44 -8.70
CA ASN A 61 0.76 -11.20 -7.71
C ASN A 61 1.17 -11.62 -6.30
N TYR A 62 2.45 -11.48 -5.98
CA TYR A 62 3.01 -11.74 -4.65
C TYR A 62 3.53 -10.47 -4.00
N ALA A 63 3.34 -10.34 -2.71
CA ALA A 63 3.90 -9.25 -1.90
C ALA A 63 4.19 -9.74 -0.48
N THR A 64 4.62 -8.82 0.38
CA THR A 64 4.61 -9.09 1.82
C THR A 64 3.16 -9.28 2.29
N ASP A 65 2.96 -10.06 3.33
CA ASP A 65 1.64 -10.41 3.84
C ASP A 65 0.86 -9.17 4.30
N GLU A 66 1.53 -8.18 4.89
CA GLU A 66 0.91 -6.91 5.27
C GLU A 66 0.43 -6.10 4.06
N LEU A 67 1.16 -6.13 2.94
CA LEU A 67 0.73 -5.42 1.73
C LEU A 67 -0.46 -6.13 1.06
N VAL A 68 -0.49 -7.46 1.05
CA VAL A 68 -1.64 -8.23 0.56
C VAL A 68 -2.88 -7.93 1.42
N ALA A 69 -2.75 -8.00 2.75
CA ALA A 69 -3.86 -7.69 3.66
C ALA A 69 -4.35 -6.23 3.49
N ALA A 70 -3.42 -5.28 3.29
CA ALA A 70 -3.78 -3.89 3.05
C ALA A 70 -4.61 -3.71 1.76
N VAL A 71 -4.28 -4.40 0.67
CA VAL A 71 -5.08 -4.38 -0.56
C VAL A 71 -6.50 -4.85 -0.27
N GLU A 72 -6.66 -5.95 0.46
CA GLU A 72 -7.96 -6.51 0.81
C GLU A 72 -8.79 -5.54 1.65
N HIS A 73 -8.20 -4.96 2.70
CA HIS A 73 -8.88 -4.02 3.59
C HIS A 73 -9.27 -2.71 2.88
N VAL A 74 -8.34 -2.14 2.11
CA VAL A 74 -8.54 -0.88 1.39
C VAL A 74 -9.60 -1.03 0.32
N ALA A 75 -9.56 -2.10 -0.49
CA ALA A 75 -10.54 -2.36 -1.51
C ALA A 75 -11.95 -2.55 -0.91
N ALA A 76 -12.07 -3.35 0.15
CA ALA A 76 -13.34 -3.56 0.86
C ALA A 76 -13.86 -2.24 1.47
N ARG A 77 -12.96 -1.38 2.00
CA ARG A 77 -13.33 -0.07 2.54
C ARG A 77 -13.91 0.85 1.46
N VAL A 78 -13.21 0.98 0.31
CA VAL A 78 -13.69 1.81 -0.81
C VAL A 78 -15.02 1.25 -1.36
N ARG A 79 -15.16 -0.07 -1.46
CA ARG A 79 -16.42 -0.68 -1.89
C ARG A 79 -17.59 -0.43 -0.95
N ARG A 80 -17.36 -0.40 0.37
CA ARG A 80 -18.41 -0.04 1.34
C ARG A 80 -18.84 1.41 1.21
N GLU A 81 -17.90 2.32 0.96
CA GLU A 81 -18.19 3.75 0.78
C GLU A 81 -18.85 4.02 -0.59
N TYR A 82 -18.41 3.30 -1.62
CA TYR A 82 -18.90 3.42 -3.00
C TYR A 82 -19.38 2.06 -3.53
N PRO A 83 -20.63 1.68 -3.31
CA PRO A 83 -21.17 0.41 -3.80
C PRO A 83 -20.94 0.22 -5.30
N GLY A 84 -20.42 -0.95 -5.68
CA GLY A 84 -20.03 -1.25 -7.06
C GLY A 84 -18.61 -0.85 -7.45
N ALA A 85 -17.85 -0.20 -6.57
CA ALA A 85 -16.42 0.03 -6.79
C ALA A 85 -15.67 -1.31 -6.82
N GLN A 86 -14.77 -1.47 -7.80
CA GLN A 86 -13.89 -2.61 -7.96
C GLN A 86 -12.49 -2.11 -8.27
N LEU A 87 -11.55 -2.38 -7.37
CA LEU A 87 -10.16 -2.00 -7.52
C LEU A 87 -9.46 -2.98 -8.47
N GLY A 88 -8.85 -2.46 -9.53
CA GLY A 88 -7.95 -3.25 -10.36
C GLY A 88 -6.56 -3.31 -9.75
N VAL A 89 -6.02 -4.52 -9.58
CA VAL A 89 -4.66 -4.73 -9.09
C VAL A 89 -3.79 -5.20 -10.25
N GLY A 90 -2.76 -4.42 -10.53
CA GLY A 90 -1.75 -4.71 -11.54
C GLY A 90 -0.60 -5.54 -10.98
N ASP A 91 0.63 -5.22 -11.43
CA ASP A 91 1.81 -5.95 -11.00
C ASP A 91 2.16 -5.67 -9.53
N MET A 92 2.52 -6.73 -8.84
CA MET A 92 3.19 -6.78 -7.56
C MET A 92 4.58 -7.40 -7.79
N SER A 93 5.10 -8.18 -6.88
CA SER A 93 6.36 -8.92 -7.08
C SER A 93 6.11 -10.32 -7.64
N LEU A 94 7.16 -10.91 -8.19
CA LEU A 94 7.22 -12.35 -8.42
C LEU A 94 7.24 -13.11 -7.07
N ARG A 95 6.94 -14.38 -7.08
CA ARG A 95 6.86 -15.22 -5.86
C ARG A 95 8.08 -15.13 -4.94
N GLY A 96 9.27 -15.02 -5.53
CA GLY A 96 10.55 -14.88 -4.81
C GLY A 96 11.11 -13.46 -4.82
N GLY A 97 10.38 -12.50 -5.37
CA GLY A 97 10.93 -11.19 -5.71
C GLY A 97 11.97 -11.29 -6.83
N GLY A 98 12.96 -10.41 -6.80
CA GLY A 98 14.03 -10.33 -7.77
C GLY A 98 13.65 -9.60 -9.05
N ASP A 99 14.60 -9.54 -9.97
CA ASP A 99 14.51 -8.77 -11.21
C ASP A 99 13.30 -9.15 -12.07
N SER A 100 12.61 -8.15 -12.56
CA SER A 100 11.48 -8.29 -13.46
C SER A 100 11.79 -7.56 -14.78
N VAL A 101 11.60 -8.24 -15.90
CA VAL A 101 11.78 -7.65 -17.24
C VAL A 101 10.82 -6.47 -17.51
N LEU A 102 9.76 -6.31 -16.71
CA LEU A 102 8.73 -5.31 -16.89
C LEU A 102 8.94 -4.06 -16.03
N HIS A 103 9.65 -4.19 -14.90
CA HIS A 103 9.77 -3.14 -13.89
C HIS A 103 11.20 -3.03 -13.39
N ARG A 104 11.63 -1.78 -13.09
CA ARG A 104 12.87 -1.51 -12.35
C ARG A 104 12.67 -1.53 -10.82
N SER A 105 11.50 -1.90 -10.38
CA SER A 105 11.08 -2.03 -8.98
C SER A 105 10.27 -3.32 -8.83
N HIS A 106 9.52 -3.48 -7.76
CA HIS A 106 8.73 -4.66 -7.45
C HIS A 106 9.55 -5.91 -7.08
N GLU A 107 10.82 -5.74 -6.70
CA GLU A 107 11.71 -6.88 -6.47
C GLU A 107 11.60 -7.48 -5.07
N ASN A 108 11.04 -6.78 -4.10
CA ASN A 108 11.05 -7.22 -2.70
C ASN A 108 9.69 -7.26 -2.00
N GLY A 109 8.61 -7.23 -2.76
CA GLY A 109 7.26 -7.41 -2.23
C GLY A 109 6.63 -6.17 -1.59
N ARG A 110 7.24 -4.99 -1.74
CA ARG A 110 6.76 -3.73 -1.14
C ARG A 110 6.19 -2.73 -2.14
N ASP A 111 6.18 -3.09 -3.41
CA ASP A 111 5.64 -2.29 -4.50
C ASP A 111 4.41 -2.97 -5.11
N LEU A 112 3.48 -2.16 -5.59
CA LEU A 112 2.20 -2.60 -6.11
C LEU A 112 1.63 -1.53 -7.05
N ASP A 113 1.11 -1.94 -8.21
CA ASP A 113 0.40 -1.08 -9.15
C ASP A 113 -1.10 -1.24 -8.99
N LEU A 114 -1.81 -0.13 -8.80
CA LEU A 114 -3.27 -0.08 -8.69
C LEU A 114 -3.85 0.66 -9.91
N ILE A 115 -4.73 -0.01 -10.64
CA ILE A 115 -5.45 0.59 -11.77
C ILE A 115 -6.41 1.64 -11.23
N TYR A 116 -6.37 2.85 -11.75
CA TYR A 116 -7.26 3.92 -11.32
C TYR A 116 -8.73 3.54 -11.48
N TYR A 117 -9.52 3.90 -10.47
CA TYR A 117 -10.97 3.87 -10.60
C TYR A 117 -11.43 4.80 -11.72
N ALA A 118 -12.37 4.33 -12.50
CA ALA A 118 -12.92 5.06 -13.63
C ALA A 118 -14.46 5.03 -13.62
N VAL A 119 -15.03 6.02 -14.30
CA VAL A 119 -16.45 6.11 -14.59
C VAL A 119 -16.70 6.21 -16.11
N ASP A 120 -17.89 5.87 -16.53
CA ASP A 120 -18.38 6.12 -17.88
C ASP A 120 -18.91 7.57 -18.04
N GLU A 121 -19.38 7.92 -19.23
CA GLU A 121 -19.99 9.23 -19.57
C GLU A 121 -21.21 9.60 -18.69
N ARG A 122 -21.80 8.62 -18.02
CA ARG A 122 -22.94 8.80 -17.12
C ARG A 122 -22.53 8.84 -15.64
N GLY A 123 -21.21 8.84 -15.37
CA GLY A 123 -20.67 8.81 -14.02
C GLY A 123 -20.82 7.47 -13.29
N ARG A 124 -21.13 6.38 -14.01
CA ARG A 124 -21.26 5.05 -13.42
C ARG A 124 -19.90 4.37 -13.32
N PRO A 125 -19.61 3.62 -12.25
CA PRO A 125 -18.37 2.87 -12.11
C PRO A 125 -18.14 1.94 -13.30
N VAL A 126 -16.90 1.88 -13.75
CA VAL A 126 -16.47 0.97 -14.82
C VAL A 126 -15.48 -0.03 -14.23
N ALA A 127 -15.72 -1.32 -14.52
CA ALA A 127 -14.84 -2.38 -14.07
C ALA A 127 -13.41 -2.21 -14.65
N PRO A 128 -12.36 -2.60 -13.92
CA PRO A 128 -11.00 -2.70 -14.46
C PRO A 128 -10.96 -3.62 -15.68
N VAL A 129 -10.07 -3.33 -16.61
CA VAL A 129 -9.84 -4.09 -17.84
C VAL A 129 -8.39 -4.55 -17.91
N ASP A 130 -8.06 -5.42 -18.87
CA ASP A 130 -6.71 -5.92 -19.14
C ASP A 130 -5.80 -4.85 -19.76
N SER A 131 -5.82 -3.65 -19.20
CA SER A 131 -4.99 -2.52 -19.61
C SER A 131 -5.00 -1.43 -18.55
N MET A 132 -4.03 -0.53 -18.61
CA MET A 132 -3.96 0.67 -17.78
C MET A 132 -4.23 1.90 -18.65
N PRO A 133 -5.44 2.50 -18.57
CA PRO A 133 -5.80 3.67 -19.35
C PRO A 133 -5.01 4.91 -18.92
N ARG A 134 -4.43 5.65 -19.87
CA ARG A 134 -3.70 6.89 -19.59
C ARG A 134 -4.62 8.10 -19.58
N TYR A 135 -4.83 8.70 -18.41
CA TYR A 135 -5.77 9.81 -18.23
C TYR A 135 -5.24 11.20 -18.63
N PRO A 136 -4.00 11.60 -18.33
CA PRO A 136 -3.51 12.92 -18.71
C PRO A 136 -3.18 13.08 -20.19
N PHE A 137 -3.03 11.99 -20.94
CA PHE A 137 -2.59 12.04 -22.34
C PHE A 137 -3.53 12.84 -23.25
N PHE A 138 -4.83 12.87 -22.95
CA PHE A 138 -5.83 13.59 -23.75
C PHE A 138 -5.96 15.07 -23.41
N ASP A 139 -5.27 15.54 -22.39
CA ASP A 139 -5.26 16.94 -21.96
C ASP A 139 -4.34 17.84 -22.83
N LEU A 140 -3.58 17.25 -23.75
CA LEU A 140 -2.70 17.99 -24.67
C LEU A 140 -3.45 18.91 -25.66
N ARG A 141 -4.76 18.81 -25.76
CA ARG A 141 -5.60 19.67 -26.59
C ARG A 141 -6.27 20.81 -25.83
N ALA A 142 -6.27 20.79 -24.53
CA ALA A 142 -6.81 21.87 -23.71
C ALA A 142 -5.76 22.97 -23.57
N ARG A 143 -5.90 24.02 -24.36
CA ARG A 143 -5.13 25.29 -24.23
C ARG A 143 -5.51 26.08 -22.97
N GLU A 144 -6.56 25.69 -22.29
CA GLU A 144 -7.09 26.33 -21.09
C GLU A 144 -7.33 25.29 -19.99
N PRO A 145 -6.90 25.52 -18.73
CA PRO A 145 -7.22 24.66 -17.61
C PRO A 145 -8.69 24.87 -17.22
N GLY A 146 -9.58 24.19 -17.90
CA GLY A 146 -10.97 24.10 -17.48
C GLY A 146 -11.20 22.83 -16.66
N PRO A 147 -12.22 22.78 -15.79
CA PRO A 147 -12.55 21.61 -14.95
C PRO A 147 -13.16 20.45 -15.75
N GLN A 148 -12.94 20.39 -17.08
CA GLN A 148 -13.49 19.33 -17.91
C GLN A 148 -12.69 18.07 -17.75
N GLU A 149 -13.35 17.04 -17.23
CA GLU A 149 -12.83 15.69 -17.17
C GLU A 149 -12.64 15.15 -18.58
N HIS A 150 -11.39 14.94 -18.98
CA HIS A 150 -11.10 14.34 -20.27
C HIS A 150 -11.16 12.81 -20.14
N GLY A 151 -12.09 12.21 -20.89
CA GLY A 151 -12.25 10.77 -20.97
C GLY A 151 -11.22 10.12 -21.89
N VAL A 152 -10.81 8.94 -21.56
CA VAL A 152 -10.02 8.06 -22.43
C VAL A 152 -10.95 7.14 -23.20
N VAL A 153 -10.85 7.16 -24.53
CA VAL A 153 -11.65 6.27 -25.37
C VAL A 153 -11.03 4.88 -25.36
N PHE A 154 -11.80 3.92 -24.88
CA PHE A 154 -11.45 2.50 -24.86
C PHE A 154 -12.24 1.75 -25.91
N GLY A 155 -11.54 1.31 -26.95
CA GLY A 155 -12.19 0.63 -28.06
C GLY A 155 -13.25 1.49 -28.78
N PRO A 156 -14.05 0.94 -29.65
CA PRO A 156 -14.98 1.73 -30.47
C PRO A 156 -16.18 2.30 -29.72
N PHE A 157 -16.40 1.97 -28.43
CA PHE A 157 -17.70 2.26 -27.77
C PHE A 157 -17.66 2.60 -26.28
N SER A 158 -16.49 2.82 -25.65
CA SER A 158 -16.47 3.16 -24.22
C SER A 158 -15.44 4.25 -23.90
N THR A 159 -15.93 5.38 -23.44
CA THR A 159 -15.10 6.45 -22.86
C THR A 159 -14.97 6.22 -21.37
N ARG A 160 -13.75 6.31 -20.83
CA ARG A 160 -13.46 6.19 -19.41
C ARG A 160 -12.91 7.52 -18.88
N PHE A 161 -13.44 7.93 -17.74
CA PHE A 161 -13.01 9.16 -17.06
C PHE A 161 -12.36 8.79 -15.73
N PHE A 162 -11.33 9.53 -15.34
CA PHE A 162 -10.70 9.37 -14.04
C PHE A 162 -11.70 9.71 -12.92
N ASP A 163 -11.99 8.77 -12.06
CA ASP A 163 -12.92 8.95 -10.94
C ASP A 163 -12.19 9.57 -9.75
N VAL A 164 -12.20 10.88 -9.67
CA VAL A 164 -11.50 11.62 -8.61
C VAL A 164 -12.00 11.20 -7.21
N LYS A 165 -13.29 10.93 -7.06
CA LYS A 165 -13.90 10.59 -5.77
C LYS A 165 -13.39 9.26 -5.22
N ARG A 166 -13.47 8.20 -6.05
CA ARG A 166 -13.02 6.86 -5.63
C ARG A 166 -11.50 6.78 -5.53
N ASN A 167 -10.77 7.47 -6.40
CA ASN A 167 -9.32 7.51 -6.31
C ASN A 167 -8.84 8.30 -5.09
N TRP A 168 -9.56 9.36 -4.67
CA TRP A 168 -9.26 10.00 -3.39
C TRP A 168 -9.60 9.08 -2.20
N ALA A 169 -10.74 8.40 -2.21
CA ALA A 169 -11.08 7.41 -1.19
C ALA A 169 -10.04 6.29 -1.09
N LEU A 170 -9.47 5.85 -2.22
CA LEU A 170 -8.35 4.90 -2.25
C LEU A 170 -7.10 5.47 -1.57
N VAL A 171 -6.69 6.69 -1.92
CA VAL A 171 -5.54 7.36 -1.30
C VAL A 171 -5.74 7.51 0.21
N ARG A 172 -6.91 8.00 0.64
CA ARG A 172 -7.26 8.12 2.05
C ARG A 172 -7.20 6.77 2.77
N ALA A 173 -7.81 5.74 2.19
CA ALA A 173 -7.81 4.40 2.77
C ALA A 173 -6.40 3.83 2.92
N LEU A 174 -5.52 4.01 1.92
CA LEU A 174 -4.12 3.60 1.98
C LEU A 174 -3.34 4.34 3.08
N LEU A 175 -3.56 5.65 3.23
CA LEU A 175 -2.88 6.45 4.24
C LEU A 175 -3.34 6.14 5.67
N GLU A 176 -4.58 5.69 5.83
CA GLU A 176 -5.18 5.35 7.12
C GLU A 176 -5.11 3.84 7.44
N GLU A 177 -4.59 3.00 6.52
CA GLU A 177 -4.45 1.57 6.75
C GLU A 177 -3.41 1.30 7.85
N PRO A 178 -3.81 0.71 8.98
CA PRO A 178 -2.90 0.54 10.12
C PRO A 178 -1.86 -0.56 9.88
N GLY A 179 -2.14 -1.50 8.96
CA GLY A 179 -1.27 -2.64 8.65
C GLY A 179 -0.05 -2.28 7.80
N ILE A 180 0.01 -1.10 7.17
CA ILE A 180 1.12 -0.66 6.32
C ILE A 180 1.52 0.79 6.60
N GLU A 181 2.72 1.16 6.23
CA GLU A 181 3.15 2.55 6.25
C GLU A 181 3.61 2.95 4.85
N ILE A 182 2.83 3.83 4.20
CA ILE A 182 3.10 4.27 2.84
C ILE A 182 4.38 5.10 2.80
N GLN A 183 5.30 4.73 1.90
CA GLN A 183 6.51 5.49 1.59
C GLN A 183 6.27 6.45 0.43
N TYR A 184 5.66 5.97 -0.65
CA TYR A 184 5.30 6.73 -1.84
C TYR A 184 3.98 6.26 -2.43
N LEU A 185 3.27 7.20 -3.01
CA LEU A 185 2.20 6.99 -3.99
C LEU A 185 2.63 7.71 -5.28
N PHE A 186 3.21 6.96 -6.23
CA PHE A 186 3.63 7.57 -7.49
C PHE A 186 2.43 7.77 -8.40
N ILE A 187 2.28 8.99 -8.85
CA ILE A 187 1.13 9.48 -9.60
C ILE A 187 1.55 10.63 -10.51
N HIS A 188 0.93 10.78 -11.66
CA HIS A 188 1.14 11.93 -12.52
C HIS A 188 0.74 13.25 -11.83
N ALA A 189 1.55 14.32 -12.02
CA ALA A 189 1.38 15.60 -11.34
C ALA A 189 -0.04 16.18 -11.47
N ARG A 190 -0.64 16.15 -12.65
CA ARG A 190 -2.01 16.66 -12.87
C ARG A 190 -3.08 15.85 -12.14
N LEU A 191 -2.94 14.53 -12.06
CA LEU A 191 -3.87 13.68 -11.29
C LEU A 191 -3.70 13.94 -9.80
N ARG A 192 -2.46 14.13 -9.33
CA ARG A 192 -2.17 14.57 -7.96
C ARG A 192 -2.89 15.87 -7.62
N GLU A 193 -2.72 16.90 -8.45
CA GLU A 193 -3.38 18.21 -8.26
C GLU A 193 -4.90 18.06 -8.16
N ARG A 194 -5.51 17.29 -9.05
CA ARG A 194 -6.94 17.01 -9.02
C ARG A 194 -7.41 16.33 -7.75
N LEU A 195 -6.66 15.34 -7.26
CA LEU A 195 -6.99 14.62 -6.02
C LEU A 195 -6.90 15.55 -4.81
N LEU A 196 -5.83 16.33 -4.71
CA LEU A 196 -5.64 17.25 -3.58
C LEU A 196 -6.66 18.39 -3.58
N ALA A 197 -6.96 18.95 -4.76
CA ALA A 197 -8.00 19.97 -4.89
C ALA A 197 -9.37 19.43 -4.47
N TYR A 198 -9.75 18.26 -4.98
CA TYR A 198 -11.00 17.61 -4.58
C TYR A 198 -11.06 17.36 -3.07
N ALA A 199 -10.00 16.82 -2.47
CA ALA A 199 -9.95 16.56 -1.05
C ALA A 199 -10.11 17.83 -0.20
N ALA A 200 -9.44 18.91 -0.59
CA ALA A 200 -9.57 20.20 0.08
C ALA A 200 -11.00 20.77 -0.05
N GLU A 201 -11.63 20.65 -1.22
CA GLU A 201 -13.04 21.06 -1.43
C GLU A 201 -14.03 20.25 -0.58
N GLN A 202 -13.72 18.97 -0.30
CA GLN A 202 -14.54 18.12 0.56
C GLN A 202 -14.30 18.39 2.06
N GLY A 203 -13.38 19.28 2.43
CA GLY A 203 -13.06 19.57 3.84
C GLY A 203 -12.30 18.43 4.53
N GLU A 204 -11.46 17.72 3.82
CA GLU A 204 -10.66 16.65 4.36
C GLU A 204 -9.74 17.15 5.49
N ASP A 205 -9.38 16.27 6.42
CA ASP A 205 -8.51 16.59 7.55
C ASP A 205 -7.18 17.20 7.08
N PRO A 206 -6.80 18.40 7.59
CA PRO A 206 -5.57 19.07 7.15
C PRO A 206 -4.30 18.25 7.35
N SER A 207 -4.24 17.39 8.37
CA SER A 207 -3.07 16.55 8.63
C SER A 207 -2.98 15.42 7.62
N LEU A 208 -4.10 14.90 7.18
CA LEU A 208 -4.17 13.91 6.11
C LEU A 208 -3.80 14.53 4.76
N LEU A 209 -4.27 15.74 4.48
CA LEU A 209 -3.89 16.48 3.26
C LEU A 209 -2.38 16.75 3.22
N GLU A 210 -1.78 17.24 4.31
CA GLU A 210 -0.33 17.46 4.43
C GLU A 210 0.44 16.15 4.17
N ARG A 211 -0.05 15.03 4.70
CA ARG A 211 0.57 13.73 4.48
C ARG A 211 0.40 13.27 3.03
N ALA A 212 -0.79 13.40 2.46
CA ALA A 212 -1.05 13.05 1.06
C ALA A 212 -0.19 13.89 0.12
N GLU A 213 -0.07 15.19 0.36
CA GLU A 213 0.76 16.10 -0.43
C GLU A 213 2.23 15.71 -0.44
N ALA A 214 2.75 15.25 0.69
CA ALA A 214 4.13 14.81 0.83
C ALA A 214 4.43 13.45 0.16
N ILE A 215 3.42 12.57 0.05
CA ILE A 215 3.59 11.18 -0.40
C ILE A 215 3.20 11.00 -1.86
N LEU A 216 2.16 11.73 -2.33
CA LEU A 216 1.78 11.74 -3.73
C LEU A 216 2.87 12.45 -4.55
N HIS A 217 3.56 11.71 -5.40
CA HIS A 217 4.76 12.19 -6.09
C HIS A 217 4.84 11.69 -7.52
N GLN A 218 5.17 12.58 -8.46
CA GLN A 218 5.58 12.18 -9.79
C GLN A 218 7.10 12.03 -9.82
N PRO A 219 7.64 10.82 -10.03
CA PRO A 219 9.08 10.63 -10.14
C PRO A 219 9.62 11.28 -11.42
N GLY A 220 10.87 11.81 -11.34
CA GLY A 220 11.50 12.49 -12.46
C GLY A 220 12.25 11.56 -13.43
N ASP A 221 12.45 10.31 -13.04
CA ASP A 221 13.32 9.34 -13.74
C ASP A 221 12.60 8.07 -14.21
N SER A 222 11.27 8.07 -14.18
CA SER A 222 10.44 6.95 -14.60
C SER A 222 9.24 7.40 -15.46
N ALA A 223 8.41 6.43 -15.89
CA ALA A 223 7.15 6.71 -16.55
C ALA A 223 6.26 7.62 -15.68
N PRO A 224 5.41 8.47 -16.30
CA PRO A 224 4.68 9.52 -15.59
C PRO A 224 3.61 9.02 -14.61
N HIS A 225 3.29 7.73 -14.56
CA HIS A 225 2.22 7.16 -13.73
C HIS A 225 0.85 7.82 -13.99
N ASP A 226 0.55 8.02 -15.26
CA ASP A 226 -0.71 8.59 -15.74
C ASP A 226 -1.80 7.52 -15.98
N ASP A 227 -1.45 6.27 -15.80
CA ASP A 227 -2.27 5.09 -16.07
C ASP A 227 -2.54 4.21 -14.83
N HIS A 228 -1.75 4.35 -13.77
CA HIS A 228 -1.92 3.63 -12.51
C HIS A 228 -1.36 4.42 -11.32
N LEU A 229 -1.78 4.05 -10.13
CA LEU A 229 -1.19 4.49 -8.88
C LEU A 229 -0.16 3.44 -8.44
N HIS A 230 1.12 3.79 -8.45
CA HIS A 230 2.14 2.90 -7.92
C HIS A 230 2.33 3.16 -6.42
N VAL A 231 2.10 2.13 -5.64
CA VAL A 231 2.22 2.17 -4.18
C VAL A 231 3.53 1.56 -3.75
N ARG A 232 4.26 2.23 -2.86
CA ARG A 232 5.42 1.69 -2.15
C ARG A 232 5.25 1.87 -0.66
N ILE A 233 5.46 0.80 0.09
CA ILE A 233 5.45 0.80 1.54
C ILE A 233 6.86 0.82 2.11
N PHE A 234 7.02 1.32 3.35
CA PHE A 234 8.27 1.20 4.09
C PHE A 234 8.55 -0.26 4.46
N CYS A 235 9.82 -0.58 4.69
CA CYS A 235 10.20 -1.84 5.33
C CYS A 235 9.49 -1.99 6.67
N ALA A 236 8.92 -3.14 6.92
CA ALA A 236 8.50 -3.54 8.26
C ALA A 236 9.72 -3.58 9.20
N ASP A 237 9.53 -3.29 10.47
CA ASP A 237 10.65 -3.17 11.41
C ASP A 237 11.39 -4.51 11.62
N ASN A 238 10.68 -5.63 11.58
CA ASN A 238 11.25 -6.97 11.61
C ASN A 238 12.05 -7.29 10.33
N ASP A 239 11.60 -6.85 9.14
CA ASP A 239 12.29 -7.10 7.87
C ASP A 239 13.62 -6.36 7.78
N ARG A 240 13.77 -5.23 8.47
CA ARG A 240 15.04 -4.50 8.57
C ARG A 240 16.14 -5.36 9.17
N ALA A 241 15.79 -6.23 10.13
CA ALA A 241 16.73 -7.19 10.73
C ALA A 241 17.22 -8.23 9.70
N PHE A 242 16.44 -8.49 8.66
CA PHE A 242 16.79 -9.40 7.55
C PHE A 242 17.36 -8.66 6.32
N GLY A 243 17.64 -7.36 6.45
CA GLY A 243 18.32 -6.58 5.42
C GLY A 243 17.42 -5.81 4.48
N CYS A 244 16.13 -5.65 4.80
CA CYS A 244 15.25 -4.73 4.07
C CYS A 244 15.76 -3.29 4.20
N ARG A 245 15.79 -2.56 3.08
CA ARG A 245 16.33 -1.19 3.01
C ARG A 245 15.32 -0.27 2.32
N ASP A 246 15.00 0.82 2.99
CA ASP A 246 14.28 1.92 2.37
C ASP A 246 15.26 2.84 1.65
N SER A 247 14.80 3.38 0.52
CA SER A 247 15.46 4.49 -0.18
C SER A 247 14.41 5.57 -0.44
N GLY A 248 14.73 6.81 -0.16
CA GLY A 248 13.81 7.93 -0.37
C GLY A 248 13.48 8.68 0.92
N PRO A 249 12.30 9.33 0.98
CA PRO A 249 12.01 10.24 2.08
C PRO A 249 12.01 9.51 3.41
N VAL A 250 12.59 10.18 4.39
CA VAL A 250 12.49 9.76 5.79
C VAL A 250 11.04 9.90 6.25
N ARG A 251 10.62 9.07 7.18
CA ARG A 251 9.35 9.17 7.90
C ARG A 251 9.29 10.49 8.70
N TRP A 252 9.15 11.62 8.02
CA TRP A 252 9.20 12.96 8.62
C TRP A 252 8.12 13.17 9.69
N TRP A 253 6.97 12.56 9.53
CA TRP A 253 5.90 12.56 10.52
C TRP A 253 6.29 11.85 11.82
N LYS A 254 7.15 10.85 11.80
CA LYS A 254 7.70 10.23 13.01
C LYS A 254 8.74 11.12 13.72
N LYS A 255 9.38 12.04 13.01
CA LYS A 255 10.30 12.99 13.66
C LYS A 255 9.58 13.93 14.62
N ARG A 256 8.34 14.33 14.33
CA ARG A 256 7.52 15.14 15.27
C ARG A 256 7.30 14.40 16.59
N TYR A 257 7.09 13.09 16.55
CA TYR A 257 6.88 12.27 17.74
C TYR A 257 8.17 11.93 18.50
N LYS A 258 9.33 11.97 17.86
CA LYS A 258 10.61 11.68 18.53
C LYS A 258 10.89 12.61 19.73
N TYR A 259 10.37 13.82 19.70
CA TYR A 259 10.51 14.80 20.77
C TYR A 259 9.30 14.86 21.72
N MET A 260 8.23 14.12 21.43
CA MET A 260 7.00 14.12 22.21
C MET A 260 6.74 12.80 22.94
N VAL A 261 7.44 11.74 22.58
CA VAL A 261 7.33 10.46 23.28
C VAL A 261 8.20 10.57 24.54
N PRO A 262 7.62 10.44 25.75
CA PRO A 262 8.40 10.27 26.96
C PRO A 262 9.38 9.12 26.70
N THR A 263 10.65 9.34 26.93
CA THR A 263 11.64 8.26 26.88
C THR A 263 11.15 7.17 27.81
N VAL A 264 10.67 6.06 27.24
CA VAL A 264 10.40 4.86 28.03
C VAL A 264 11.70 4.57 28.77
N PRO A 265 11.67 4.49 30.10
CA PRO A 265 12.87 4.18 30.86
C PRO A 265 13.48 2.92 30.24
N ARG A 266 14.72 2.99 29.82
CA ARG A 266 15.44 1.79 29.40
C ARG A 266 15.52 0.91 30.64
N ILE A 267 14.73 -0.14 30.67
CA ILE A 267 14.88 -1.17 31.69
C ILE A 267 16.30 -1.70 31.50
N GLY A 268 17.14 -1.51 32.50
CA GLY A 268 18.50 -2.01 32.49
C GLY A 268 18.49 -3.53 32.33
N VAL A 269 19.52 -4.08 31.72
CA VAL A 269 19.65 -5.54 31.54
C VAL A 269 19.52 -6.26 32.88
N ASP A 270 20.04 -5.65 33.94
CA ASP A 270 19.99 -6.15 35.32
C ASP A 270 18.57 -6.15 35.91
N GLU A 271 17.77 -5.14 35.55
CA GLU A 271 16.38 -5.00 35.99
C GLU A 271 15.48 -6.00 35.25
N LEU A 272 15.74 -6.23 33.96
CA LEU A 272 15.09 -7.26 33.16
C LEU A 272 15.45 -8.67 33.65
N ALA A 273 16.73 -8.90 34.01
CA ALA A 273 17.19 -10.17 34.57
C ALA A 273 16.56 -10.43 35.92
N GLY A 274 16.43 -9.38 36.76
CA GLY A 274 15.75 -9.49 38.07
C GLY A 274 14.26 -9.81 37.92
N ALA A 275 13.56 -9.17 37.01
CA ALA A 275 12.15 -9.45 36.74
C ALA A 275 11.93 -10.86 36.18
N LEU A 276 12.79 -11.32 35.29
CA LEU A 276 12.78 -12.68 34.76
C LEU A 276 13.08 -13.71 35.87
N ALA A 277 14.04 -13.47 36.76
CA ALA A 277 14.37 -14.34 37.86
C ALA A 277 13.21 -14.50 38.86
N GLN A 278 12.46 -13.41 39.10
CA GLN A 278 11.23 -13.46 39.91
C GLN A 278 10.12 -14.24 39.23
N LEU A 279 9.94 -14.08 37.92
CA LEU A 279 8.90 -14.78 37.14
C LEU A 279 9.13 -16.29 37.09
N ILE A 280 10.37 -16.76 37.08
CA ILE A 280 10.72 -18.19 37.04
C ILE A 280 10.99 -18.79 38.43
N GLY A 281 10.79 -18.00 39.50
CA GLY A 281 10.89 -18.49 40.87
C GLY A 281 12.29 -18.93 41.31
N ILE A 282 13.35 -18.38 40.69
CA ILE A 282 14.74 -18.72 41.00
C ILE A 282 15.25 -17.92 42.20
N VAL A 283 14.55 -16.84 42.59
CA VAL A 283 14.86 -16.06 43.78
C VAL A 283 13.83 -16.40 44.88
N ARG A 284 14.31 -16.98 45.95
CA ARG A 284 13.54 -17.20 47.19
C ARG A 284 13.47 -15.96 48.04
#